data_6eddcb2d58492302e86dbd3ff6535776
#
_entry.id   6eddcb2d58492302e86dbd3ff6535776
#
_cell.length_a   1.000
_cell.length_b   1.000
_cell.length_c   1.000
_cell.angle_alpha   90.00
_cell.angle_beta   90.00
_cell.angle_gamma   90.00
#
_symmetry.space_group_name_H-M   'P 1'
#
loop_
_entity.id
_entity.type
_entity.pdbx_description
1 polymer ?
#
loop_
_entity_poly.entity_id
_entity_poly.type
_entity_poly.pdbx_seq_one_letter_code
_entity_poly.pdbx_strand_id
1 'polypeptide(L)'
;MENLEADAFIDPFPHLIIKNFYNDDELELIWEELKFYTKPGKLLTAKDFGGVVKKTNSHALLLDAIYTIHTGKNPVNYRKVSNILTVNRKAFDKSILEALSSLHECCVHAKDANHDVTKVRYYHNGEYYKPHRDTLQQFLAFSYFYKEPKKFEGGELYFPIYDYEVPCDNNSIIFLPGWVEHGVREVKIKDSDYYDGYGRYCISSFFGQIE
;
A
#
# COMPACT_ATOMS: atom_id res chain seq x y z
N MET A 1 2.55 -3.98 22.81
CA MET A 1 2.10 -4.46 21.49
C MET A 1 0.71 -5.04 21.69
N GLU A 2 -0.27 -4.14 21.61
CA GLU A 2 -1.68 -4.50 21.87
C GLU A 2 -2.25 -5.06 20.56
N ASN A 3 -2.71 -6.31 20.64
CA ASN A 3 -3.64 -6.98 19.69
C ASN A 3 -3.31 -6.95 18.18
N LEU A 4 -2.05 -7.05 17.78
CA LEU A 4 -1.72 -7.33 16.38
C LEU A 4 -2.09 -8.79 16.08
N GLU A 5 -3.11 -8.99 15.26
CA GLU A 5 -3.43 -10.29 14.69
C GLU A 5 -2.60 -10.48 13.43
N ALA A 6 -1.60 -11.34 13.49
CA ALA A 6 -0.70 -11.63 12.37
C ALA A 6 -0.92 -13.06 11.89
N ASP A 7 -1.35 -13.21 10.65
CA ASP A 7 -1.54 -14.48 9.98
C ASP A 7 -0.45 -14.69 8.93
N ALA A 8 0.35 -15.72 9.12
CA ALA A 8 1.43 -16.11 8.23
C ALA A 8 1.02 -17.30 7.36
N PHE A 9 1.13 -17.16 6.05
CA PHE A 9 0.73 -18.17 5.08
C PHE A 9 1.92 -18.60 4.21
N ILE A 10 2.01 -19.88 3.90
CA ILE A 10 2.95 -20.44 2.92
C ILE A 10 2.24 -20.71 1.60
N ASP A 11 1.01 -21.20 1.68
CA ASP A 11 0.13 -21.49 0.54
C ASP A 11 -0.91 -20.37 0.35
N PRO A 12 -1.26 -20.03 -0.89
CA PRO A 12 -0.74 -20.53 -2.16
C PRO A 12 0.62 -19.92 -2.56
N PHE A 13 1.11 -18.95 -1.81
CA PHE A 13 2.43 -18.33 -1.87
C PHE A 13 2.76 -17.73 -0.50
N PRO A 14 4.03 -17.52 -0.15
CA PRO A 14 4.38 -16.96 1.15
C PRO A 14 3.90 -15.50 1.26
N HIS A 15 3.06 -15.23 2.27
CA HIS A 15 2.60 -13.88 2.59
C HIS A 15 2.24 -13.74 4.07
N LEU A 16 2.22 -12.50 4.55
CA LEU A 16 1.88 -12.14 5.92
C LEU A 16 0.77 -11.10 5.88
N ILE A 17 -0.32 -11.33 6.62
CA ILE A 17 -1.40 -10.37 6.82
C ILE A 17 -1.41 -9.96 8.28
N ILE A 18 -1.44 -8.65 8.56
CA ILE A 18 -1.54 -8.12 9.91
C ILE A 18 -2.76 -7.21 9.95
N LYS A 19 -3.70 -7.52 10.84
CA LYS A 19 -4.87 -6.69 11.14
C LYS A 19 -4.56 -5.73 12.27
N ASN A 20 -5.28 -4.61 12.33
CA ASN A 20 -5.07 -3.55 13.33
C ASN A 20 -3.60 -3.11 13.40
N PHE A 21 -2.99 -2.97 12.21
CA PHE A 21 -1.55 -2.73 12.08
C PHE A 21 -1.10 -1.42 12.70
N TYR A 22 -1.87 -0.37 12.53
CA TYR A 22 -1.60 0.95 13.12
C TYR A 22 -2.47 1.14 14.36
N ASN A 23 -1.89 1.71 15.42
CA ASN A 23 -2.62 2.14 16.60
C ASN A 23 -3.40 3.44 16.33
N ASP A 24 -4.21 3.88 17.31
CA ASP A 24 -5.09 5.03 17.14
C ASP A 24 -4.32 6.34 16.85
N ASP A 25 -3.20 6.58 17.52
CA ASP A 25 -2.36 7.77 17.29
C ASP A 25 -1.75 7.77 15.88
N GLU A 26 -1.28 6.60 15.44
CA GLU A 26 -0.75 6.40 14.08
C GLU A 26 -1.84 6.59 13.02
N LEU A 27 -3.05 6.06 13.29
CA LEU A 27 -4.20 6.23 12.40
C LEU A 27 -4.64 7.69 12.30
N GLU A 28 -4.62 8.45 13.38
CA GLU A 28 -4.95 9.87 13.36
C GLU A 28 -4.00 10.63 12.41
N LEU A 29 -2.71 10.40 12.53
CA LEU A 29 -1.68 10.99 11.65
C LEU A 29 -1.87 10.59 10.19
N ILE A 30 -2.15 9.31 9.92
CA ILE A 30 -2.42 8.82 8.57
C ILE A 30 -3.66 9.50 7.99
N TRP A 31 -4.77 9.54 8.74
CA TRP A 31 -6.02 10.14 8.28
C TRP A 31 -5.91 11.64 8.08
N GLU A 32 -5.11 12.34 8.88
CA GLU A 32 -4.84 13.77 8.68
C GLU A 32 -4.27 14.03 7.29
N GLU A 33 -3.31 13.21 6.83
CA GLU A 33 -2.71 13.34 5.51
C GLU A 33 -3.63 12.79 4.40
N LEU A 34 -4.32 11.66 4.60
CA LEU A 34 -5.24 11.09 3.60
C LEU A 34 -6.37 12.04 3.24
N LYS A 35 -6.88 12.84 4.17
CA LYS A 35 -7.89 13.90 3.91
C LYS A 35 -7.43 14.90 2.84
N PHE A 36 -6.13 15.16 2.75
CA PHE A 36 -5.58 16.01 1.71
C PHE A 36 -5.76 15.39 0.32
N TYR A 37 -5.52 14.10 0.19
CA TYR A 37 -5.59 13.37 -1.08
C TYR A 37 -7.02 13.11 -1.58
N THR A 38 -8.02 13.24 -0.73
CA THR A 38 -9.43 13.19 -1.12
C THR A 38 -9.83 14.35 -2.02
N LYS A 39 -9.12 15.48 -1.92
CA LYS A 39 -9.45 16.70 -2.68
C LYS A 39 -9.16 16.51 -4.17
N PRO A 40 -10.03 17.03 -5.07
CA PRO A 40 -9.82 16.94 -6.51
C PRO A 40 -8.44 17.45 -6.94
N GLY A 41 -7.81 16.73 -7.88
CA GLY A 41 -6.53 17.13 -8.47
C GLY A 41 -5.31 16.96 -7.57
N LYS A 42 -5.43 16.31 -6.40
CA LYS A 42 -4.29 16.03 -5.51
C LYS A 42 -3.58 14.73 -5.84
N LEU A 43 -4.30 13.78 -6.43
CA LEU A 43 -3.72 12.57 -6.99
C LEU A 43 -3.60 12.71 -8.52
N LEU A 44 -2.57 12.10 -9.06
CA LEU A 44 -2.27 12.10 -10.49
C LEU A 44 -2.93 10.90 -11.15
N THR A 45 -3.34 11.06 -12.40
CA THR A 45 -3.81 9.94 -13.22
C THR A 45 -2.67 8.96 -13.50
N ALA A 46 -2.98 7.74 -13.89
CA ALA A 46 -1.97 6.73 -14.23
C ALA A 46 -0.96 7.24 -15.28
N LYS A 47 -1.41 8.07 -16.22
CA LYS A 47 -0.56 8.68 -17.23
C LYS A 47 0.44 9.69 -16.62
N ASP A 48 -0.03 10.51 -15.70
CA ASP A 48 0.73 11.65 -15.18
C ASP A 48 1.78 11.23 -14.13
N PHE A 49 1.52 10.18 -13.35
CA PHE A 49 2.51 9.67 -12.38
C PHE A 49 3.48 8.63 -12.98
N GLY A 50 3.44 8.40 -14.29
CA GLY A 50 4.31 7.43 -14.95
C GLY A 50 3.87 5.98 -14.77
N GLY A 51 2.62 5.74 -14.37
CA GLY A 51 2.04 4.41 -14.30
C GLY A 51 1.83 3.78 -15.68
N VAL A 52 1.74 2.47 -15.74
CA VAL A 52 1.47 1.75 -16.98
C VAL A 52 -0.02 1.83 -17.29
N VAL A 53 -0.44 2.81 -18.09
CA VAL A 53 -1.84 3.11 -18.43
C VAL A 53 -2.62 1.86 -18.93
N LYS A 54 -1.93 0.91 -19.56
CA LYS A 54 -2.55 -0.36 -19.98
C LYS A 54 -2.91 -1.29 -18.82
N LYS A 55 -2.34 -1.06 -17.64
CA LYS A 55 -2.52 -1.90 -16.44
C LYS A 55 -3.46 -1.28 -15.42
N THR A 56 -3.51 0.05 -15.33
CA THR A 56 -4.32 0.73 -14.32
C THR A 56 -4.92 2.03 -14.84
N ASN A 57 -6.08 2.37 -14.34
CA ASN A 57 -6.70 3.68 -14.49
C ASN A 57 -6.80 4.43 -13.14
N SER A 58 -6.21 3.88 -12.07
CA SER A 58 -6.29 4.44 -10.73
C SER A 58 -5.53 5.75 -10.58
N HIS A 59 -5.97 6.58 -9.65
CA HIS A 59 -5.27 7.78 -9.23
C HIS A 59 -4.27 7.47 -8.11
N ALA A 60 -3.07 7.99 -8.24
CA ALA A 60 -2.00 7.74 -7.28
C ALA A 60 -1.02 8.91 -7.17
N LEU A 61 -0.23 8.88 -6.13
CA LEU A 61 0.87 9.79 -5.91
C LEU A 61 2.07 9.03 -5.35
N LEU A 62 3.24 9.29 -5.92
CA LEU A 62 4.51 8.84 -5.38
C LEU A 62 4.93 9.84 -4.30
N LEU A 63 4.74 9.49 -3.02
CA LEU A 63 4.99 10.40 -1.91
C LEU A 63 6.44 10.84 -1.84
N ASP A 64 7.37 9.93 -2.03
CA ASP A 64 8.80 10.24 -2.03
C ASP A 64 9.18 11.30 -3.06
N ALA A 65 8.67 11.17 -4.29
CA ALA A 65 8.95 12.11 -5.37
C ALA A 65 8.40 13.51 -5.07
N ILE A 66 7.19 13.58 -4.52
CA ILE A 66 6.56 14.86 -4.20
C ILE A 66 7.31 15.62 -3.12
N TYR A 67 7.60 14.97 -2.02
CA TYR A 67 8.30 15.62 -0.93
C TYR A 67 9.76 15.96 -1.29
N THR A 68 10.37 15.21 -2.18
CA THR A 68 11.69 15.55 -2.73
C THR A 68 11.64 16.81 -3.58
N ILE A 69 10.63 16.98 -4.42
CA ILE A 69 10.44 18.16 -5.27
C ILE A 69 10.20 19.41 -4.41
N HIS A 70 9.38 19.32 -3.38
CA HIS A 70 9.00 20.47 -2.55
C HIS A 70 10.02 20.86 -1.50
N THR A 71 10.79 19.92 -1.00
CA THR A 71 11.78 20.18 0.07
C THR A 71 13.18 20.53 -0.45
N GLY A 72 13.39 20.48 -1.76
CA GLY A 72 14.66 20.82 -2.39
C GLY A 72 15.74 19.77 -2.22
N LYS A 73 16.97 20.16 -2.36
CA LYS A 73 18.16 19.36 -2.66
C LYS A 73 18.57 18.22 -1.72
N ASN A 74 17.84 17.93 -0.66
CA ASN A 74 18.29 16.90 0.29
C ASN A 74 17.22 15.84 0.52
N PRO A 75 17.27 14.70 -0.21
CA PRO A 75 16.27 13.63 -0.09
C PRO A 75 16.25 12.95 1.29
N VAL A 76 17.24 13.18 2.13
CA VAL A 76 17.45 12.43 3.38
C VAL A 76 16.37 12.69 4.43
N ASN A 77 15.59 13.77 4.34
CA ASN A 77 14.67 14.18 5.41
C ASN A 77 13.21 14.43 4.97
N TYR A 78 12.82 14.14 3.75
CA TYR A 78 11.44 14.35 3.30
C TYR A 78 10.42 13.49 4.05
N ARG A 79 10.81 12.33 4.59
CA ARG A 79 9.95 11.51 5.45
C ARG A 79 9.45 12.24 6.70
N LYS A 80 10.17 13.27 7.15
CA LYS A 80 9.76 14.10 8.29
C LYS A 80 8.64 15.08 7.99
N VAL A 81 8.32 15.32 6.74
CA VAL A 81 7.24 16.23 6.33
C VAL A 81 5.96 15.49 5.94
N SER A 82 5.98 14.16 5.94
CA SER A 82 4.83 13.29 5.70
C SER A 82 4.55 12.42 6.90
N ASN A 83 3.33 12.51 7.41
CA ASN A 83 2.84 11.61 8.46
C ASN A 83 2.84 10.16 7.97
N ILE A 84 2.34 9.93 6.76
CA ILE A 84 2.27 8.58 6.14
C ILE A 84 3.68 7.99 6.03
N LEU A 85 4.65 8.73 5.47
CA LEU A 85 6.01 8.21 5.31
C LEU A 85 6.69 7.95 6.66
N THR A 86 6.39 8.74 7.67
CA THR A 86 6.94 8.59 9.03
C THR A 86 6.36 7.36 9.71
N VAL A 87 5.03 7.24 9.73
CA VAL A 87 4.32 6.14 10.41
C VAL A 87 4.55 4.80 9.68
N ASN A 88 4.56 4.82 8.35
CA ASN A 88 4.74 3.62 7.54
C ASN A 88 6.12 2.95 7.71
N ARG A 89 7.09 3.64 8.36
CA ARG A 89 8.37 3.02 8.77
C ARG A 89 8.17 1.81 9.68
N LYS A 90 7.03 1.71 10.36
CA LYS A 90 6.65 0.53 11.14
C LYS A 90 6.68 -0.77 10.31
N ALA A 91 6.38 -0.70 9.01
CA ALA A 91 6.47 -1.84 8.10
C ALA A 91 7.92 -2.37 7.93
N PHE A 92 8.92 -1.59 8.34
CA PHE A 92 10.34 -1.98 8.38
C PHE A 92 10.81 -2.45 9.75
N ASP A 93 9.93 -2.63 10.71
CA ASP A 93 10.33 -3.14 12.00
C ASP A 93 11.03 -4.49 11.84
N LYS A 94 12.14 -4.62 12.57
CA LYS A 94 13.01 -5.79 12.49
C LYS A 94 12.26 -7.10 12.70
N SER A 95 11.32 -7.12 13.64
CA SER A 95 10.47 -8.28 13.91
C SER A 95 9.61 -8.69 12.72
N ILE A 96 9.09 -7.73 11.95
CA ILE A 96 8.31 -7.99 10.73
C ILE A 96 9.21 -8.54 9.63
N LEU A 97 10.36 -7.90 9.40
CA LEU A 97 11.31 -8.36 8.38
C LEU A 97 11.88 -9.74 8.70
N GLU A 98 12.13 -10.06 9.96
CA GLU A 98 12.54 -11.38 10.41
C GLU A 98 11.40 -12.41 10.23
N ALA A 99 10.16 -12.07 10.57
CA ALA A 99 9.00 -12.92 10.33
C ALA A 99 8.84 -13.24 8.84
N LEU A 100 8.88 -12.23 7.98
CA LEU A 100 8.84 -12.39 6.51
C LEU A 100 9.97 -13.28 6.02
N SER A 101 11.21 -13.03 6.47
CA SER A 101 12.40 -13.81 6.10
C SER A 101 12.30 -15.28 6.47
N SER A 102 11.54 -15.58 7.51
CA SER A 102 11.37 -16.94 8.06
C SER A 102 10.20 -17.70 7.43
N LEU A 103 9.35 -17.06 6.63
CA LEU A 103 8.18 -17.71 6.03
C LEU A 103 8.55 -18.81 5.06
N HIS A 104 9.53 -18.56 4.21
CA HIS A 104 9.94 -19.48 3.15
C HIS A 104 11.36 -19.12 2.65
N GLU A 105 12.08 -20.09 2.06
CA GLU A 105 13.43 -19.86 1.54
C GLU A 105 13.50 -18.71 0.52
N CYS A 106 12.48 -18.52 -0.31
CA CYS A 106 12.44 -17.39 -1.27
C CYS A 106 12.32 -16.02 -0.60
N CYS A 107 12.02 -15.96 0.70
CA CYS A 107 11.83 -14.74 1.47
C CYS A 107 13.06 -14.35 2.30
N VAL A 108 14.12 -15.17 2.30
CA VAL A 108 15.28 -15.01 3.20
C VAL A 108 15.90 -13.63 3.19
N HIS A 109 15.86 -12.92 2.06
CA HIS A 109 16.41 -11.56 1.91
C HIS A 109 15.48 -10.45 2.38
N ALA A 110 14.28 -10.75 2.87
CA ALA A 110 13.40 -9.71 3.40
C ALA A 110 14.04 -8.90 4.52
N LYS A 111 14.82 -9.57 5.39
CA LYS A 111 15.58 -8.95 6.49
C LYS A 111 16.66 -7.96 6.05
N ASP A 112 17.11 -8.04 4.79
CA ASP A 112 18.15 -7.20 4.22
C ASP A 112 17.56 -5.95 3.52
N ALA A 113 16.24 -5.80 3.49
CA ALA A 113 15.59 -4.65 2.91
C ALA A 113 15.98 -3.36 3.66
N ASN A 114 16.52 -2.37 2.93
CA ASN A 114 16.98 -1.11 3.48
C ASN A 114 16.44 0.12 2.74
N HIS A 115 15.62 -0.11 1.73
CA HIS A 115 15.03 0.93 0.89
C HIS A 115 13.57 0.64 0.60
N ASP A 116 12.75 1.68 0.54
CA ASP A 116 11.38 1.61 0.06
C ASP A 116 10.98 2.80 -0.80
N VAL A 117 10.00 2.55 -1.65
CA VAL A 117 9.26 3.58 -2.37
C VAL A 117 7.80 3.47 -1.96
N THR A 118 7.21 4.57 -1.51
CA THR A 118 5.82 4.60 -1.01
C THR A 118 4.92 5.38 -1.94
N LYS A 119 3.77 4.79 -2.28
CA LYS A 119 2.71 5.41 -3.08
C LYS A 119 1.42 5.43 -2.29
N VAL A 120 0.68 6.54 -2.36
CA VAL A 120 -0.71 6.61 -1.91
C VAL A 120 -1.63 6.51 -3.11
N ARG A 121 -2.73 5.75 -2.96
CA ARG A 121 -3.80 5.61 -3.95
C ARG A 121 -5.15 5.86 -3.29
N TYR A 122 -6.06 6.45 -4.04
CA TYR A 122 -7.46 6.61 -3.67
C TYR A 122 -8.32 6.27 -4.88
N TYR A 123 -9.01 5.16 -4.81
CA TYR A 123 -9.72 4.57 -5.95
C TYR A 123 -11.09 5.18 -6.13
N HIS A 124 -11.35 5.70 -7.33
CA HIS A 124 -12.66 6.18 -7.78
C HIS A 124 -13.50 5.04 -8.39
N ASN A 125 -14.75 5.33 -8.73
CA ASN A 125 -15.64 4.39 -9.39
C ASN A 125 -15.07 3.91 -10.73
N GLY A 126 -15.06 2.60 -10.96
CA GLY A 126 -14.53 1.96 -12.16
C GLY A 126 -13.00 1.86 -12.18
N GLU A 127 -12.29 2.24 -11.12
CA GLU A 127 -10.84 2.10 -11.07
C GLU A 127 -10.40 0.71 -10.61
N TYR A 128 -9.33 0.22 -11.23
CA TYR A 128 -8.78 -1.11 -11.05
C TYR A 128 -7.27 -1.13 -11.26
N TYR A 129 -6.65 -2.26 -10.98
CA TYR A 129 -5.30 -2.59 -11.42
C TYR A 129 -5.27 -4.00 -12.02
N LYS A 130 -4.87 -4.13 -13.30
CA LYS A 130 -4.74 -5.44 -13.97
C LYS A 130 -3.61 -6.25 -13.34
N PRO A 131 -3.67 -7.59 -13.45
CA PRO A 131 -2.61 -8.46 -12.98
C PRO A 131 -1.24 -8.07 -13.52
N HIS A 132 -0.26 -8.02 -12.62
CA HIS A 132 1.13 -7.70 -12.92
C HIS A 132 2.05 -8.23 -11.82
N ARG A 133 3.35 -8.15 -12.07
CA ARG A 133 4.41 -8.47 -11.12
C ARG A 133 5.32 -7.27 -10.97
N ASP A 134 5.80 -7.04 -9.75
CA ASP A 134 6.76 -6.00 -9.41
C ASP A 134 8.13 -6.64 -9.14
N THR A 135 8.70 -7.25 -10.19
CA THR A 135 9.90 -8.11 -10.10
C THR A 135 11.19 -7.39 -9.74
N LEU A 136 11.20 -6.06 -9.75
CA LEU A 136 12.35 -5.26 -9.31
C LEU A 136 12.38 -5.07 -7.78
N GLN A 137 11.28 -5.38 -7.10
CA GLN A 137 11.14 -5.27 -5.65
C GLN A 137 11.23 -6.64 -5.01
N GLN A 138 11.91 -6.71 -3.86
CA GLN A 138 11.99 -7.95 -3.08
C GLN A 138 10.64 -8.27 -2.46
N PHE A 139 10.03 -7.26 -1.84
CA PHE A 139 8.75 -7.36 -1.16
C PHE A 139 7.86 -6.16 -1.46
N LEU A 140 6.58 -6.39 -1.34
CA LEU A 140 5.52 -5.40 -1.42
C LEU A 140 4.78 -5.39 -0.09
N ALA A 141 4.31 -4.22 0.33
CA ALA A 141 3.33 -4.10 1.40
C ALA A 141 2.18 -3.20 0.95
N PHE A 142 0.96 -3.63 1.20
CA PHE A 142 -0.25 -2.88 0.88
C PHE A 142 -1.08 -2.69 2.15
N SER A 143 -1.17 -1.45 2.63
CA SER A 143 -2.03 -1.07 3.75
C SER A 143 -3.33 -0.47 3.24
N TYR A 144 -4.46 -0.87 3.83
CA TYR A 144 -5.80 -0.47 3.40
C TYR A 144 -6.48 0.41 4.43
N PHE A 145 -7.15 1.45 3.94
CA PHE A 145 -7.91 2.38 4.79
C PHE A 145 -9.21 2.79 4.10
N TYR A 146 -10.25 2.92 4.89
CA TYR A 146 -11.52 3.54 4.50
C TYR A 146 -12.24 4.09 5.74
N LYS A 147 -13.13 5.06 5.54
CA LYS A 147 -14.01 5.54 6.60
C LYS A 147 -15.14 4.56 6.84
N GLU A 148 -15.48 4.36 8.10
CA GLU A 148 -16.68 3.61 8.47
C GLU A 148 -17.95 4.51 8.39
N PRO A 149 -19.09 3.94 7.96
CA PRO A 149 -19.23 2.60 7.41
C PRO A 149 -18.62 2.51 5.99
N LYS A 150 -18.11 1.33 5.61
CA LYS A 150 -17.60 1.07 4.25
C LYS A 150 -18.68 1.36 3.20
N LYS A 151 -18.40 2.23 2.23
CA LYS A 151 -19.36 2.66 1.20
C LYS A 151 -18.94 2.33 -0.23
N PHE A 152 -18.03 1.40 -0.40
CA PHE A 152 -17.63 0.89 -1.72
C PHE A 152 -17.67 -0.64 -1.74
N GLU A 153 -17.78 -1.18 -2.96
CA GLU A 153 -17.66 -2.60 -3.26
C GLU A 153 -16.42 -2.83 -4.13
N GLY A 154 -15.91 -4.05 -4.13
CA GLY A 154 -14.69 -4.40 -4.88
C GLY A 154 -13.43 -3.90 -4.20
N GLY A 155 -12.37 -3.79 -4.97
CA GLY A 155 -11.07 -3.31 -4.48
C GLY A 155 -10.24 -4.38 -3.78
N GLU A 156 -10.65 -5.64 -3.80
CA GLU A 156 -9.88 -6.77 -3.29
C GLU A 156 -8.55 -6.89 -4.03
N LEU A 157 -7.51 -7.27 -3.33
CA LEU A 157 -6.26 -7.71 -3.93
C LEU A 157 -6.44 -9.15 -4.40
N TYR A 158 -6.32 -9.41 -5.70
CA TYR A 158 -6.53 -10.73 -6.26
C TYR A 158 -5.30 -11.27 -6.96
N PHE A 159 -5.19 -12.61 -6.93
CA PHE A 159 -4.04 -13.36 -7.40
C PHE A 159 -4.51 -14.41 -8.41
N PRO A 160 -4.58 -14.05 -9.71
CA PRO A 160 -5.28 -14.87 -10.72
C PRO A 160 -4.68 -16.25 -10.95
N ILE A 161 -3.35 -16.41 -10.77
CA ILE A 161 -2.69 -17.72 -10.92
C ILE A 161 -3.14 -18.71 -9.84
N TYR A 162 -3.51 -18.19 -8.67
CA TYR A 162 -3.81 -19.01 -7.49
C TYR A 162 -5.30 -19.10 -7.17
N ASP A 163 -6.15 -18.41 -7.96
CA ASP A 163 -7.58 -18.25 -7.66
C ASP A 163 -7.81 -17.81 -6.20
N TYR A 164 -7.03 -16.83 -5.75
CA TYR A 164 -7.01 -16.36 -4.38
C TYR A 164 -7.25 -14.85 -4.31
N GLU A 165 -7.97 -14.40 -3.30
CA GLU A 165 -8.25 -12.99 -3.05
C GLU A 165 -8.05 -12.64 -1.57
N VAL A 166 -7.54 -11.45 -1.32
CA VAL A 166 -7.43 -10.88 0.02
C VAL A 166 -8.38 -9.69 0.13
N PRO A 167 -9.30 -9.70 1.09
CA PRO A 167 -10.23 -8.61 1.29
C PRO A 167 -9.50 -7.31 1.64
N CYS A 168 -10.13 -6.19 1.29
CA CYS A 168 -9.67 -4.86 1.68
C CYS A 168 -10.22 -4.54 3.08
N ASP A 169 -9.59 -5.08 4.13
CA ASP A 169 -9.98 -4.82 5.51
C ASP A 169 -9.35 -3.51 6.00
N ASN A 170 -10.13 -2.70 6.73
CA ASN A 170 -9.66 -1.43 7.27
C ASN A 170 -8.52 -1.64 8.27
N ASN A 171 -7.50 -0.79 8.21
CA ASN A 171 -6.32 -0.88 9.07
C ASN A 171 -5.61 -2.25 9.01
N SER A 172 -5.61 -2.88 7.84
CA SER A 172 -4.83 -4.10 7.59
C SER A 172 -3.66 -3.83 6.65
N ILE A 173 -2.63 -4.65 6.77
CA ILE A 173 -1.48 -4.66 5.86
C ILE A 173 -1.20 -6.09 5.41
N ILE A 174 -0.93 -6.26 4.12
CA ILE A 174 -0.41 -7.51 3.55
C ILE A 174 1.00 -7.31 3.04
N PHE A 175 1.89 -8.24 3.35
CA PHE A 175 3.24 -8.35 2.80
C PHE A 175 3.34 -9.56 1.89
N LEU A 176 3.91 -9.39 0.71
CA LEU A 176 4.10 -10.45 -0.28
C LEU A 176 5.34 -10.22 -1.14
N PRO A 177 5.94 -11.30 -1.71
CA PRO A 177 7.07 -11.15 -2.63
C PRO A 177 6.67 -10.43 -3.92
N GLY A 178 7.55 -9.60 -4.45
CA GLY A 178 7.29 -8.81 -5.67
C GLY A 178 7.06 -9.65 -6.93
N TRP A 179 7.51 -10.91 -6.96
CA TRP A 179 7.30 -11.83 -8.08
C TRP A 179 5.88 -12.43 -8.15
N VAL A 180 5.08 -12.32 -7.09
CA VAL A 180 3.70 -12.81 -7.07
C VAL A 180 2.83 -11.95 -7.97
N GLU A 181 2.17 -12.58 -8.96
CA GLU A 181 1.25 -11.87 -9.84
C GLU A 181 -0.01 -11.47 -9.08
N HIS A 182 -0.31 -10.18 -9.09
CA HIS A 182 -1.43 -9.61 -8.35
C HIS A 182 -2.11 -8.48 -9.12
N GLY A 183 -3.36 -8.24 -8.78
CA GLY A 183 -4.16 -7.14 -9.33
C GLY A 183 -5.13 -6.60 -8.29
N VAL A 184 -5.86 -5.54 -8.63
CA VAL A 184 -6.92 -4.96 -7.80
C VAL A 184 -8.22 -5.02 -8.56
N ARG A 185 -9.25 -5.62 -7.95
CA ARG A 185 -10.61 -5.65 -8.48
C ARG A 185 -11.16 -4.24 -8.67
N GLU A 186 -12.04 -4.10 -9.63
CA GLU A 186 -12.70 -2.82 -9.89
C GLU A 186 -13.46 -2.34 -8.64
N VAL A 187 -13.25 -1.08 -8.29
CA VAL A 187 -13.95 -0.42 -7.19
C VAL A 187 -15.25 0.19 -7.71
N LYS A 188 -16.34 -0.02 -6.97
CA LYS A 188 -17.65 0.59 -7.22
C LYS A 188 -18.01 1.48 -6.05
N ILE A 189 -18.19 2.77 -6.32
CA ILE A 189 -18.52 3.77 -5.31
C ILE A 189 -19.35 4.90 -5.95
N LYS A 190 -20.26 5.49 -5.19
CA LYS A 190 -20.97 6.71 -5.64
C LYS A 190 -20.04 7.91 -5.57
N ASP A 191 -20.16 8.83 -6.54
CA ASP A 191 -19.34 10.05 -6.57
C ASP A 191 -19.45 10.87 -5.29
N SER A 192 -20.65 11.01 -4.71
CA SER A 192 -20.85 11.70 -3.43
C SER A 192 -20.00 11.10 -2.31
N ASP A 193 -20.03 9.78 -2.17
CA ASP A 193 -19.28 9.08 -1.13
C ASP A 193 -17.76 9.14 -1.38
N TYR A 194 -17.34 9.10 -2.66
CA TYR A 194 -15.94 9.29 -3.03
C TYR A 194 -15.42 10.66 -2.60
N TYR A 195 -16.10 11.74 -2.97
CA TYR A 195 -15.66 13.10 -2.63
C TYR A 195 -15.78 13.43 -1.14
N ASP A 196 -16.60 12.69 -0.40
CA ASP A 196 -16.68 12.74 1.06
C ASP A 196 -15.60 11.89 1.76
N GLY A 197 -14.76 11.20 0.98
CA GLY A 197 -13.61 10.42 1.48
C GLY A 197 -13.95 9.00 1.94
N TYR A 198 -15.06 8.43 1.49
CA TYR A 198 -15.47 7.05 1.83
C TYR A 198 -14.98 5.99 0.84
N GLY A 199 -14.09 6.35 -0.08
CA GLY A 199 -13.50 5.41 -1.02
C GLY A 199 -12.36 4.60 -0.41
N ARG A 200 -11.78 3.74 -1.24
CA ARG A 200 -10.69 2.84 -0.90
C ARG A 200 -9.35 3.55 -1.00
N TYR A 201 -8.70 3.77 0.13
CA TYR A 201 -7.30 4.19 0.16
C TYR A 201 -6.37 2.97 0.22
N CYS A 202 -5.21 3.09 -0.38
CA CYS A 202 -4.14 2.12 -0.27
C CYS A 202 -2.79 2.84 -0.18
N ILE A 203 -2.01 2.50 0.83
CA ILE A 203 -0.59 2.86 0.91
C ILE A 203 0.19 1.65 0.43
N SER A 204 0.90 1.81 -0.69
CA SER A 204 1.71 0.74 -1.30
C SER A 204 3.17 1.05 -1.05
N SER A 205 3.87 0.15 -0.39
CA SER A 205 5.31 0.24 -0.15
C SER A 205 6.04 -0.86 -0.91
N PHE A 206 7.10 -0.47 -1.59
CA PHE A 206 7.90 -1.31 -2.46
C PHE A 206 9.29 -1.42 -1.85
N PHE A 207 9.60 -2.59 -1.30
CA PHE A 207 10.83 -2.84 -0.56
C PHE A 207 11.94 -3.35 -1.48
N GLY A 208 13.13 -2.85 -1.27
CA GLY A 208 14.33 -3.26 -1.98
C GLY A 208 15.57 -3.12 -1.13
N GLN A 209 16.68 -3.43 -1.75
CA GLN A 209 18.01 -3.23 -1.21
C GLN A 209 18.80 -2.36 -2.15
N ILE A 210 19.44 -1.34 -1.61
CA ILE A 210 20.43 -0.51 -2.29
C ILE A 210 21.78 -0.67 -1.60
N GLU A 211 22.84 -0.74 -2.40
CA GLU A 211 24.23 -0.79 -1.94
C GLU A 211 24.71 0.55 -1.36
#